data_721e6ace3d072d50650fe20c9b6de541
#
_entry.id   721e6ace3d072d50650fe20c9b6de541
#
_cell.length_a   1.000
_cell.length_b   1.000
_cell.length_c   1.000
_cell.angle_alpha   90.00
_cell.angle_beta   90.00
_cell.angle_gamma   90.00
#
_symmetry.space_group_name_H-M   'P 1'
#
loop_
_entity.id
_entity.type
_entity.pdbx_description
1 polymer ?
#
loop_
_entity_poly.entity_id
_entity_poly.type
_entity_poly.pdbx_seq_one_letter_code
_entity_poly.pdbx_strand_id
1 'polypeptide(L)'
;WQCGTVQLDFQMPLNFDLEYTDHDGSKKRPIMLHRVCYGSIERFIGILIEHFAGKFPTWLSPVQVKVLPVSEKSRDYAHQVASKLEEAGVRVVVDDRDEKIGYKIREARGVDRVPYMLILGEKEAEEGNISVRDRSNETVQKSIEEFVAEISKEIADRA
;
A
#
# COMPACT_ATOMS: atom_id res chain seq x y z
N TRP A 1 4.12 22.76 3.74
CA TRP A 1 5.25 21.85 3.91
C TRP A 1 6.26 22.00 2.77
N GLN A 2 7.55 22.02 3.11
CA GLN A 2 8.60 22.00 2.10
C GLN A 2 8.96 20.56 1.76
N CYS A 3 8.60 20.11 0.57
CA CYS A 3 8.86 18.75 0.10
C CYS A 3 9.94 18.69 -0.98
N GLY A 4 10.08 19.75 -1.78
CA GLY A 4 11.05 19.80 -2.87
C GLY A 4 12.00 20.99 -2.77
N THR A 5 13.21 20.82 -3.30
CA THR A 5 14.19 21.88 -3.42
C THR A 5 14.92 21.81 -4.75
N VAL A 6 15.39 22.96 -5.22
CA VAL A 6 16.37 23.07 -6.30
C VAL A 6 17.52 23.92 -5.78
N GLN A 7 18.73 23.40 -5.88
CA GLN A 7 19.95 24.04 -5.41
C GLN A 7 20.94 24.19 -6.56
N LEU A 8 21.49 25.38 -6.75
CA LEU A 8 22.60 25.63 -7.63
C LEU A 8 23.90 25.33 -6.87
N ASP A 9 24.75 24.54 -7.49
CA ASP A 9 26.04 24.15 -6.91
C ASP A 9 27.17 24.50 -7.90
N PHE A 10 28.03 25.38 -7.49
CA PHE A 10 29.22 25.79 -8.23
C PHE A 10 30.48 25.08 -7.71
N GLN A 11 30.41 24.49 -6.53
CA GLN A 11 31.57 23.93 -5.85
C GLN A 11 31.83 22.47 -6.27
N MET A 12 30.77 21.66 -6.42
CA MET A 12 30.94 20.26 -6.82
C MET A 12 31.57 20.11 -8.21
N PRO A 13 31.16 20.87 -9.24
CA PRO A 13 31.85 20.82 -10.52
C PRO A 13 33.34 21.21 -10.43
N LEU A 14 33.69 22.10 -9.52
CA LEU A 14 35.08 22.47 -9.27
C LEU A 14 35.85 21.32 -8.60
N ASN A 15 35.27 20.72 -7.56
CA ASN A 15 35.88 19.63 -6.80
C ASN A 15 36.11 18.36 -7.63
N PHE A 16 35.21 18.09 -8.58
CA PHE A 16 35.30 16.93 -9.48
C PHE A 16 36.02 17.24 -10.80
N ASP A 17 36.50 18.46 -10.96
CA ASP A 17 37.16 18.93 -12.17
C ASP A 17 36.34 18.67 -13.45
N LEU A 18 35.04 18.93 -13.39
CA LEU A 18 34.12 18.73 -14.49
C LEU A 18 34.26 19.84 -15.52
N GLU A 19 34.35 19.48 -16.80
CA GLU A 19 34.41 20.42 -17.91
C GLU A 19 33.45 20.00 -19.04
N TYR A 20 32.97 20.97 -19.81
CA TYR A 20 32.29 20.75 -21.07
C TYR A 20 32.91 21.61 -22.18
N THR A 21 32.70 21.21 -23.41
CA THR A 21 33.15 22.00 -24.58
C THR A 21 32.01 22.91 -25.03
N ASP A 22 32.23 24.20 -24.97
CA ASP A 22 31.25 25.19 -25.43
C ASP A 22 31.24 25.35 -26.96
N HIS A 23 30.27 26.10 -27.50
CA HIS A 23 30.08 26.32 -28.98
C HIS A 23 31.30 26.92 -29.64
N ASP A 24 32.11 27.67 -28.90
CA ASP A 24 33.37 28.29 -29.39
C ASP A 24 34.57 27.35 -29.33
N GLY A 25 34.36 26.08 -28.90
CA GLY A 25 35.42 25.07 -28.71
C GLY A 25 36.19 25.21 -27.40
N SER A 26 35.91 26.22 -26.60
CA SER A 26 36.57 26.41 -25.29
C SER A 26 36.06 25.42 -24.24
N LYS A 27 36.93 25.08 -23.26
CA LYS A 27 36.55 24.30 -22.10
C LYS A 27 35.98 25.22 -21.00
N LYS A 28 34.80 24.90 -20.53
CA LYS A 28 34.12 25.66 -19.48
C LYS A 28 33.63 24.75 -18.37
N ARG A 29 33.51 25.30 -17.16
CA ARG A 29 33.00 24.59 -16.01
C ARG A 29 31.46 24.61 -16.01
N PRO A 30 30.79 23.45 -15.87
CA PRO A 30 29.32 23.41 -15.77
C PRO A 30 28.87 23.92 -14.42
N ILE A 31 27.59 24.28 -14.34
CA ILE A 31 26.86 24.51 -13.09
C ILE A 31 26.05 23.26 -12.80
N MET A 32 26.13 22.76 -11.57
CA MET A 32 25.34 21.61 -11.17
C MET A 32 24.03 22.04 -10.53
N LEU A 33 22.96 21.35 -10.91
CA LEU A 33 21.63 21.53 -10.34
C LEU A 33 21.27 20.29 -9.53
N HIS A 34 21.12 20.44 -8.21
CA HIS A 34 20.58 19.42 -7.35
C HIS A 34 19.09 19.62 -7.21
N ARG A 35 18.29 18.69 -7.71
CA ARG A 35 16.82 18.70 -7.57
C ARG A 35 16.38 17.53 -6.73
N VAL A 36 15.65 17.85 -5.68
CA VAL A 36 15.03 16.87 -4.78
C VAL A 36 13.52 17.07 -4.81
N CYS A 37 12.75 16.01 -5.08
CA CYS A 37 11.29 16.05 -5.02
C CYS A 37 10.78 15.79 -3.61
N TYR A 38 11.41 14.85 -2.90
CA TYR A 38 11.08 14.52 -1.51
C TYR A 38 12.37 14.46 -0.71
N GLY A 39 12.75 15.59 -0.12
CA GLY A 39 14.01 15.71 0.65
C GLY A 39 14.05 14.85 1.91
N SER A 40 12.89 14.50 2.46
CA SER A 40 12.73 13.53 3.54
C SER A 40 11.48 12.70 3.25
N ILE A 41 11.70 11.42 2.93
CA ILE A 41 10.61 10.46 2.67
C ILE A 41 9.78 10.25 3.94
N GLU A 42 10.43 10.19 5.10
CA GLU A 42 9.78 10.02 6.40
C GLU A 42 8.83 11.18 6.71
N ARG A 43 9.24 12.41 6.42
CA ARG A 43 8.38 13.59 6.57
C ARG A 43 7.18 13.51 5.63
N PHE A 44 7.39 13.09 4.40
CA PHE A 44 6.31 12.93 3.43
C PHE A 44 5.32 11.86 3.86
N ILE A 45 5.81 10.71 4.35
CA ILE A 45 4.96 9.65 4.94
C ILE A 45 4.17 10.21 6.14
N GLY A 46 4.80 10.98 7.02
CA GLY A 46 4.12 11.63 8.14
C GLY A 46 2.98 12.55 7.71
N ILE A 47 3.19 13.34 6.65
CA ILE A 47 2.16 14.19 6.06
C ILE A 47 1.00 13.36 5.50
N LEU A 48 1.29 12.24 4.82
CA LEU A 48 0.26 11.35 4.30
C LEU A 48 -0.55 10.71 5.42
N ILE A 49 0.10 10.23 6.50
CA ILE A 49 -0.58 9.67 7.67
C ILE A 49 -1.53 10.69 8.28
N GLU A 50 -1.08 11.93 8.44
CA GLU A 50 -1.91 13.03 8.95
C GLU A 50 -3.09 13.33 8.02
N HIS A 51 -2.82 13.48 6.71
CA HIS A 51 -3.83 13.81 5.70
C HIS A 51 -4.95 12.77 5.62
N PHE A 52 -4.58 11.48 5.58
CA PHE A 52 -5.55 10.39 5.49
C PHE A 52 -6.04 9.89 6.86
N ALA A 53 -5.54 10.48 7.96
CA ALA A 53 -5.77 9.97 9.31
C ALA A 53 -5.47 8.46 9.43
N GLY A 54 -4.44 7.99 8.72
CA GLY A 54 -4.05 6.59 8.62
C GLY A 54 -4.97 5.69 7.77
N LYS A 55 -6.06 6.22 7.20
CA LYS A 55 -6.97 5.49 6.31
C LYS A 55 -6.56 5.69 4.86
N PHE A 56 -5.40 5.18 4.49
CA PHE A 56 -4.89 5.32 3.13
C PHE A 56 -5.87 4.75 2.08
N PRO A 57 -5.93 5.34 0.87
CA PRO A 57 -6.60 4.70 -0.26
C PRO A 57 -5.99 3.31 -0.52
N THR A 58 -6.76 2.42 -1.12
CA THR A 58 -6.40 1.00 -1.26
C THR A 58 -5.03 0.80 -1.93
N TRP A 59 -4.76 1.52 -3.01
CA TRP A 59 -3.49 1.41 -3.73
C TRP A 59 -2.25 1.80 -2.88
N LEU A 60 -2.41 2.69 -1.89
CA LEU A 60 -1.34 3.20 -1.03
C LEU A 60 -1.26 2.46 0.31
N SER A 61 -2.30 1.72 0.72
CA SER A 61 -2.33 1.00 2.00
C SER A 61 -1.23 -0.05 2.08
N PRO A 62 -0.40 -0.09 3.16
CA PRO A 62 0.62 -1.12 3.36
C PRO A 62 0.04 -2.53 3.37
N VAL A 63 -1.13 -2.71 4.01
CA VAL A 63 -1.96 -3.91 3.97
C VAL A 63 -3.28 -3.50 3.33
N GLN A 64 -3.62 -4.13 2.21
CA GLN A 64 -4.82 -3.82 1.44
C GLN A 64 -6.00 -4.67 1.88
N VAL A 65 -5.72 -5.93 2.22
CA VAL A 65 -6.72 -6.90 2.66
C VAL A 65 -6.22 -7.63 3.90
N LYS A 66 -7.06 -7.71 4.92
CA LYS A 66 -6.81 -8.55 6.08
C LYS A 66 -7.80 -9.71 6.09
N VAL A 67 -7.29 -10.94 6.01
CA VAL A 67 -8.10 -12.16 6.02
C VAL A 67 -8.26 -12.63 7.45
N LEU A 68 -9.50 -12.81 7.89
CA LEU A 68 -9.88 -13.10 9.26
C LEU A 68 -10.62 -14.45 9.33
N PRO A 69 -9.91 -15.59 9.52
CA PRO A 69 -10.58 -16.86 9.77
C PRO A 69 -11.33 -16.81 11.12
N VAL A 70 -12.59 -17.30 11.09
CA VAL A 70 -13.48 -17.32 12.26
C VAL A 70 -13.13 -18.45 13.22
N SER A 71 -12.72 -19.60 12.66
CA SER A 71 -12.36 -20.81 13.40
C SER A 71 -11.10 -21.45 12.81
N GLU A 72 -10.55 -22.40 13.55
CA GLU A 72 -9.41 -23.19 13.06
C GLU A 72 -9.72 -23.94 11.77
N LYS A 73 -10.94 -24.42 11.58
CA LYS A 73 -11.38 -25.14 10.39
C LYS A 73 -11.38 -24.27 9.12
N SER A 74 -11.54 -22.96 9.27
CA SER A 74 -11.51 -22.03 8.13
C SER A 74 -10.12 -21.48 7.81
N ARG A 75 -9.06 -21.85 8.56
CA ARG A 75 -7.69 -21.36 8.35
C ARG A 75 -7.13 -21.77 6.99
N ASP A 76 -7.27 -23.04 6.62
CA ASP A 76 -6.74 -23.53 5.34
C ASP A 76 -7.39 -22.80 4.16
N TYR A 77 -8.69 -22.57 4.22
CA TYR A 77 -9.41 -21.79 3.22
C TYR A 77 -8.95 -20.33 3.20
N ALA A 78 -8.72 -19.74 4.37
CA ALA A 78 -8.22 -18.37 4.49
C ALA A 78 -6.85 -18.22 3.82
N HIS A 79 -5.94 -19.18 3.98
CA HIS A 79 -4.65 -19.20 3.30
C HIS A 79 -4.77 -19.37 1.79
N GLN A 80 -5.69 -20.21 1.32
CA GLN A 80 -5.96 -20.37 -0.12
C GLN A 80 -6.47 -19.07 -0.74
N VAL A 81 -7.39 -18.36 -0.06
CA VAL A 81 -7.90 -17.05 -0.48
C VAL A 81 -6.78 -16.02 -0.50
N ALA A 82 -5.95 -15.99 0.55
CA ALA A 82 -4.82 -15.08 0.63
C ALA A 82 -3.82 -15.29 -0.52
N SER A 83 -3.47 -16.56 -0.81
CA SER A 83 -2.55 -16.88 -1.92
C SER A 83 -3.07 -16.39 -3.26
N LYS A 84 -4.35 -16.56 -3.56
CA LYS A 84 -4.97 -16.04 -4.81
C LYS A 84 -4.87 -14.51 -4.91
N LEU A 85 -5.05 -13.80 -3.80
CA LEU A 85 -4.90 -12.34 -3.75
C LEU A 85 -3.44 -11.91 -3.93
N GLU A 86 -2.50 -12.60 -3.30
CA GLU A 86 -1.06 -12.35 -3.44
C GLU A 86 -0.59 -12.58 -4.88
N GLU A 87 -1.05 -13.66 -5.54
CA GLU A 87 -0.79 -13.93 -6.96
C GLU A 87 -1.29 -12.81 -7.87
N ALA A 88 -2.38 -12.13 -7.48
CA ALA A 88 -2.90 -10.95 -8.17
C ALA A 88 -2.16 -9.64 -7.79
N GLY A 89 -1.12 -9.70 -6.95
CA GLY A 89 -0.32 -8.55 -6.53
C GLY A 89 -0.95 -7.71 -5.41
N VAL A 90 -1.96 -8.23 -4.71
CA VAL A 90 -2.60 -7.56 -3.57
C VAL A 90 -1.79 -7.84 -2.29
N ARG A 91 -1.55 -6.80 -1.49
CA ARG A 91 -0.88 -6.92 -0.19
C ARG A 91 -1.83 -7.44 0.88
N VAL A 92 -1.67 -8.69 1.25
CA VAL A 92 -2.58 -9.44 2.15
C VAL A 92 -1.88 -9.82 3.44
N VAL A 93 -2.64 -9.87 4.51
CA VAL A 93 -2.21 -10.44 5.80
C VAL A 93 -3.32 -11.33 6.33
N VAL A 94 -2.98 -12.56 6.71
CA VAL A 94 -3.89 -13.49 7.41
C VAL A 94 -3.70 -13.34 8.91
N ASP A 95 -4.79 -13.17 9.65
CA ASP A 95 -4.76 -13.10 11.12
C ASP A 95 -5.06 -14.47 11.74
N ASP A 96 -4.02 -15.28 11.87
CA ASP A 96 -4.11 -16.66 12.41
C ASP A 96 -4.13 -16.74 13.92
N ARG A 97 -4.13 -15.62 14.64
CA ARG A 97 -4.13 -15.62 16.09
C ARG A 97 -5.39 -16.31 16.62
N ASP A 98 -5.24 -17.00 17.74
CA ASP A 98 -6.36 -17.61 18.46
C ASP A 98 -7.10 -16.57 19.29
N GLU A 99 -7.82 -15.68 18.59
CA GLU A 99 -8.56 -14.56 19.14
C GLU A 99 -10.00 -14.54 18.62
N LYS A 100 -10.91 -13.99 19.41
CA LYS A 100 -12.31 -13.84 19.01
C LYS A 100 -12.42 -12.97 17.76
N ILE A 101 -13.22 -13.40 16.79
CA ILE A 101 -13.43 -12.67 15.51
C ILE A 101 -13.79 -11.19 15.73
N GLY A 102 -14.60 -10.88 16.73
CA GLY A 102 -14.95 -9.49 17.06
C GLY A 102 -13.76 -8.64 17.52
N TYR A 103 -12.74 -9.24 18.13
CA TYR A 103 -11.49 -8.58 18.48
C TYR A 103 -10.65 -8.32 17.23
N LYS A 104 -10.45 -9.34 16.38
CA LYS A 104 -9.72 -9.23 15.10
C LYS A 104 -10.30 -8.13 14.21
N ILE A 105 -11.64 -8.09 14.05
CA ILE A 105 -12.34 -7.05 13.26
C ILE A 105 -12.09 -5.66 13.85
N ARG A 106 -12.17 -5.51 15.18
CA ARG A 106 -11.97 -4.21 15.84
C ARG A 106 -10.55 -3.69 15.66
N GLU A 107 -9.56 -4.58 15.76
CA GLU A 107 -8.15 -4.24 15.55
C GLU A 107 -7.87 -3.89 14.09
N ALA A 108 -8.30 -4.73 13.14
CA ALA A 108 -8.14 -4.48 11.70
C ALA A 108 -8.75 -3.15 11.27
N ARG A 109 -9.91 -2.77 11.85
CA ARG A 109 -10.59 -1.52 11.56
C ARG A 109 -10.01 -0.31 12.28
N GLY A 110 -9.70 -0.45 13.59
CA GLY A 110 -9.36 0.67 14.46
C GLY A 110 -7.86 0.96 14.52
N VAL A 111 -7.03 -0.09 14.54
CA VAL A 111 -5.58 0.00 14.64
C VAL A 111 -4.95 -0.02 13.24
N ASP A 112 -5.18 -1.11 12.49
CA ASP A 112 -4.56 -1.31 11.19
C ASP A 112 -5.19 -0.45 10.08
N ARG A 113 -6.47 -0.09 10.26
CA ARG A 113 -7.24 0.76 9.34
C ARG A 113 -7.23 0.26 7.89
N VAL A 114 -7.23 -1.07 7.73
CA VAL A 114 -7.20 -1.71 6.41
C VAL A 114 -8.41 -1.33 5.56
N PRO A 115 -8.27 -1.24 4.22
CA PRO A 115 -9.39 -1.00 3.31
C PRO A 115 -10.44 -2.11 3.38
N TYR A 116 -10.00 -3.37 3.34
CA TYR A 116 -10.89 -4.53 3.28
C TYR A 116 -10.53 -5.58 4.32
N MET A 117 -11.57 -6.20 4.87
CA MET A 117 -11.48 -7.40 5.71
C MET A 117 -12.27 -8.53 5.06
N LEU A 118 -11.66 -9.70 4.93
CA LEU A 118 -12.35 -10.91 4.50
C LEU A 118 -12.64 -11.78 5.73
N ILE A 119 -13.91 -11.94 6.06
CA ILE A 119 -14.35 -12.74 7.21
C ILE A 119 -14.74 -14.11 6.66
N LEU A 120 -14.00 -15.15 7.05
CA LEU A 120 -14.13 -16.48 6.49
C LEU A 120 -14.46 -17.48 7.59
N GLY A 121 -15.69 -17.99 7.57
CA GLY A 121 -16.19 -19.04 8.42
C GLY A 121 -16.25 -20.39 7.68
N GLU A 122 -16.82 -21.39 8.34
CA GLU A 122 -17.02 -22.73 7.75
C GLU A 122 -17.99 -22.66 6.55
N LYS A 123 -19.00 -21.78 6.61
CA LYS A 123 -19.98 -21.59 5.54
C LYS A 123 -19.32 -21.05 4.27
N GLU A 124 -18.48 -20.02 4.39
CA GLU A 124 -17.74 -19.48 3.26
C GLU A 124 -16.79 -20.50 2.65
N ALA A 125 -16.16 -21.33 3.49
CA ALA A 125 -15.30 -22.42 3.02
C ALA A 125 -16.05 -23.52 2.26
N GLU A 126 -17.26 -23.88 2.72
CA GLU A 126 -18.11 -24.89 2.07
C GLU A 126 -18.69 -24.38 0.72
N GLU A 127 -19.11 -23.11 0.69
CA GLU A 127 -19.71 -22.50 -0.50
C GLU A 127 -18.65 -21.99 -1.50
N GLY A 128 -17.39 -21.88 -1.08
CA GLY A 128 -16.30 -21.38 -1.92
C GLY A 128 -16.39 -19.86 -2.19
N ASN A 129 -17.09 -19.12 -1.32
CA ASN A 129 -17.26 -17.68 -1.41
C ASN A 129 -16.53 -16.93 -0.29
N ILE A 130 -16.56 -15.60 -0.30
CA ILE A 130 -15.92 -14.75 0.69
C ILE A 130 -16.91 -13.68 1.19
N SER A 131 -16.85 -13.37 2.48
CA SER A 131 -17.56 -12.24 3.08
C SER A 131 -16.62 -11.03 3.15
N VAL A 132 -16.79 -10.10 2.21
CA VAL A 132 -15.97 -8.87 2.10
C VAL A 132 -16.59 -7.77 2.94
N ARG A 133 -15.81 -7.19 3.83
CA ARG A 133 -16.22 -6.05 4.64
C ARG A 133 -15.28 -4.87 4.40
N ASP A 134 -15.85 -3.75 4.00
CA ASP A 134 -15.14 -2.50 3.76
C ASP A 134 -15.08 -1.57 5.01
N ARG A 135 -14.55 -0.37 4.84
CA ARG A 135 -14.47 0.65 5.90
C ARG A 135 -15.82 1.25 6.31
N SER A 136 -16.85 1.19 5.45
CA SER A 136 -18.22 1.61 5.76
C SER A 136 -18.91 0.65 6.73
N ASN A 137 -18.31 -0.53 6.91
CA ASN A 137 -18.81 -1.63 7.71
C ASN A 137 -19.93 -2.43 7.01
N GLU A 138 -20.11 -2.21 5.72
CA GLU A 138 -20.97 -3.05 4.89
C GLU A 138 -20.28 -4.37 4.62
N THR A 139 -21.05 -5.46 4.67
CA THR A 139 -20.54 -6.80 4.38
C THR A 139 -21.30 -7.35 3.18
N VAL A 140 -20.55 -7.75 2.16
CA VAL A 140 -21.11 -8.31 0.92
C VAL A 140 -20.45 -9.66 0.67
N GLN A 141 -21.28 -10.65 0.29
CA GLN A 141 -20.76 -11.94 -0.18
C GLN A 141 -20.43 -11.87 -1.66
N LYS A 142 -19.25 -12.37 -2.03
CA LYS A 142 -18.75 -12.39 -3.41
C LYS A 142 -17.95 -13.66 -3.68
N SER A 143 -17.74 -13.97 -4.95
CA SER A 143 -16.69 -14.92 -5.31
C SER A 143 -15.30 -14.29 -5.16
N ILE A 144 -14.28 -15.11 -4.99
CA ILE A 144 -12.90 -14.60 -4.88
C ILE A 144 -12.45 -13.97 -6.20
N GLU A 145 -12.86 -14.52 -7.33
CA GLU A 145 -12.53 -14.01 -8.65
C GLU A 145 -13.12 -12.63 -8.91
N GLU A 146 -14.36 -12.41 -8.50
CA GLU A 146 -15.04 -11.10 -8.59
C GLU A 146 -14.31 -10.06 -7.73
N PHE A 147 -13.99 -10.40 -6.48
CA PHE A 147 -13.29 -9.48 -5.59
C PHE A 147 -11.86 -9.16 -6.07
N VAL A 148 -11.13 -10.15 -6.57
CA VAL A 148 -9.79 -9.96 -7.17
C VAL A 148 -9.86 -8.98 -8.34
N ALA A 149 -10.85 -9.13 -9.23
CA ALA A 149 -11.02 -8.23 -10.36
C ALA A 149 -11.33 -6.79 -9.92
N GLU A 150 -12.23 -6.62 -8.93
CA GLU A 150 -12.60 -5.31 -8.39
C GLU A 150 -11.42 -4.60 -7.71
N ILE A 151 -10.74 -5.28 -6.77
CA ILE A 151 -9.63 -4.67 -6.03
C ILE A 151 -8.43 -4.37 -6.94
N SER A 152 -8.16 -5.24 -7.91
CA SER A 152 -7.07 -5.01 -8.87
C SER A 152 -7.35 -3.78 -9.73
N LYS A 153 -8.61 -3.59 -10.13
CA LYS A 153 -9.03 -2.39 -10.86
C LYS A 153 -8.91 -1.14 -9.98
N GLU A 154 -9.40 -1.18 -8.74
CA GLU A 154 -9.30 -0.07 -7.78
C GLU A 154 -7.83 0.35 -7.56
N ILE A 155 -6.94 -0.63 -7.40
CA ILE A 155 -5.50 -0.38 -7.26
C ILE A 155 -4.91 0.26 -8.52
N ALA A 156 -5.27 -0.23 -9.71
CA ALA A 156 -4.79 0.29 -10.98
C ALA A 156 -5.28 1.72 -11.24
N ASP A 157 -6.54 2.00 -10.92
CA ASP A 157 -7.17 3.31 -11.06
C ASP A 157 -6.70 4.31 -9.98
N ARG A 158 -5.97 3.83 -8.95
CA ARG A 158 -5.50 4.60 -7.79
C ARG A 158 -6.65 5.31 -7.04
N ALA A 159 -7.77 4.62 -6.94
CA ALA A 159 -8.95 5.10 -6.24
C ALA A 159 -8.84 4.88 -4.71
#